data_fc6e2134477c30319509ceb66da1e814
#
_entry.id   fc6e2134477c30319509ceb66da1e814
#
_cell.length_a   1.000
_cell.length_b   1.000
_cell.length_c   1.000
_cell.angle_alpha   90.00
_cell.angle_beta   90.00
_cell.angle_gamma   90.00
#
_symmetry.space_group_name_H-M   'P 1'
#
loop_
_entity.id
_entity.type
_entity.pdbx_description
1 polymer ?
#
loop_
_entity_poly.entity_id
_entity_poly.type
_entity_poly.pdbx_seq_one_letter_code
_entity_poly.pdbx_strand_id
1 'polypeptide(L)'
;LLDDPVSSNIVPIAKRIKTKIKNLGAEQIMALQPDLVIVPEWGKSEMVDSLRELGIAVVIVKAPATVEDVKLLIRQIAAAMGEKAKGEQLIALMDAKLQEITAKTAKIPPDKRKNVVLISLMTSYGGAGCIYDDACKYANVINGITAVGLKNGQALTKEMLVKSDPDLLLMPVYNNHGTFDTHQFNDTYLKDPSLQSMKAIRDKRIIYPRESFLYNCSQDVVYCIAEIARCAYGNEFDFPDDAHLSVSGEENR
;
A
#
# COMPACT_ATOMS: atom_id res chain seq x y z
N LEU A 1 6.08 -10.70 7.46
CA LEU A 1 5.25 -9.48 7.37
C LEU A 1 3.77 -9.77 7.19
N LEU A 2 3.37 -10.81 6.41
CA LEU A 2 1.96 -11.09 6.14
C LEU A 2 1.13 -11.45 7.39
N ASP A 3 1.77 -11.87 8.47
CA ASP A 3 1.14 -12.23 9.75
C ASP A 3 1.29 -11.15 10.83
N ASP A 4 1.79 -9.98 10.47
CA ASP A 4 1.87 -8.82 11.34
C ASP A 4 0.62 -7.93 11.15
N PRO A 5 -0.22 -7.74 12.18
CA PRO A 5 -1.48 -7.00 12.06
C PRO A 5 -1.30 -5.50 11.77
N VAL A 6 -0.11 -4.94 12.00
CA VAL A 6 0.16 -3.53 11.70
C VAL A 6 0.49 -3.33 10.21
N SER A 7 1.13 -4.34 9.59
CA SER A 7 1.58 -4.25 8.19
C SER A 7 0.75 -5.09 7.21
N SER A 8 -0.26 -5.82 7.69
CA SER A 8 -1.07 -6.72 6.85
C SER A 8 -2.54 -6.74 7.27
N ASN A 9 -3.43 -6.57 6.30
CA ASN A 9 -4.87 -6.74 6.46
C ASN A 9 -5.34 -8.21 6.29
N ILE A 10 -4.44 -9.13 5.87
CA ILE A 10 -4.78 -10.53 5.60
C ILE A 10 -4.20 -11.51 6.63
N VAL A 11 -3.99 -11.08 7.86
CA VAL A 11 -3.41 -11.91 8.94
C VAL A 11 -4.13 -13.26 9.12
N PRO A 12 -5.48 -13.34 9.13
CA PRO A 12 -6.17 -14.63 9.26
C PRO A 12 -5.84 -15.59 8.12
N ILE A 13 -5.74 -15.08 6.88
CA ILE A 13 -5.37 -15.86 5.69
C ILE A 13 -3.91 -16.28 5.78
N ALA A 14 -3.01 -15.36 6.12
CA ALA A 14 -1.57 -15.61 6.24
C ALA A 14 -1.24 -16.69 7.28
N LYS A 15 -2.01 -16.78 8.38
CA LYS A 15 -1.85 -17.83 9.40
C LYS A 15 -2.18 -19.23 8.89
N ARG A 16 -3.03 -19.37 7.87
CA ARG A 16 -3.34 -20.66 7.23
C ARG A 16 -2.18 -21.19 6.38
N ILE A 17 -1.26 -20.33 5.95
CA ILE A 17 -0.07 -20.72 5.16
C ILE A 17 0.96 -21.33 6.12
N LYS A 18 1.13 -22.66 6.06
CA LYS A 18 2.00 -23.41 6.97
C LYS A 18 3.48 -23.14 6.73
N THR A 19 3.89 -23.04 5.47
CA THR A 19 5.29 -22.85 5.09
C THR A 19 5.51 -21.44 4.57
N LYS A 20 6.37 -20.69 5.26
CA LYS A 20 6.78 -19.33 4.88
C LYS A 20 8.28 -19.31 4.66
N ILE A 21 8.71 -18.94 3.45
CA ILE A 21 10.13 -18.82 3.12
C ILE A 21 10.63 -17.44 3.55
N LYS A 22 11.67 -17.41 4.37
CA LYS A 22 12.30 -16.16 4.80
C LYS A 22 13.45 -15.73 3.88
N ASN A 23 14.14 -16.70 3.27
CA ASN A 23 15.26 -16.46 2.37
C ASN A 23 14.90 -16.98 0.96
N LEU A 24 15.08 -16.13 -0.05
CA LEU A 24 14.79 -16.49 -1.44
C LEU A 24 16.03 -17.19 -2.05
N GLY A 25 16.20 -18.48 -1.73
CA GLY A 25 17.19 -19.36 -2.39
C GLY A 25 16.49 -20.39 -3.28
N ALA A 26 17.06 -20.70 -4.44
CA ALA A 26 16.48 -21.69 -5.36
C ALA A 26 16.28 -23.06 -4.69
N GLU A 27 17.24 -23.51 -3.89
CA GLU A 27 17.17 -24.79 -3.15
C GLU A 27 15.97 -24.86 -2.18
N GLN A 28 15.70 -23.76 -1.46
CA GLN A 28 14.58 -23.68 -0.53
C GLN A 28 13.23 -23.67 -1.25
N ILE A 29 13.16 -23.03 -2.41
CA ILE A 29 11.98 -23.03 -3.27
C ILE A 29 11.77 -24.44 -3.83
N MET A 30 12.83 -25.08 -4.32
CA MET A 30 12.79 -26.45 -4.86
C MET A 30 12.34 -27.49 -3.84
N ALA A 31 12.71 -27.34 -2.59
CA ALA A 31 12.27 -28.24 -1.49
C ALA A 31 10.74 -28.25 -1.30
N LEU A 32 10.03 -27.23 -1.80
CA LEU A 32 8.57 -27.15 -1.78
C LEU A 32 7.90 -27.80 -3.00
N GLN A 33 8.68 -28.24 -3.99
CA GLN A 33 8.20 -28.85 -5.25
C GLN A 33 7.09 -28.03 -5.93
N PRO A 34 7.30 -26.72 -6.21
CA PRO A 34 6.27 -25.88 -6.79
C PRO A 34 6.11 -26.17 -8.29
N ASP A 35 4.87 -26.12 -8.79
CA ASP A 35 4.56 -26.14 -10.23
C ASP A 35 4.73 -24.75 -10.86
N LEU A 36 4.58 -23.70 -10.05
CA LEU A 36 4.67 -22.29 -10.45
C LEU A 36 5.31 -21.46 -9.36
N VAL A 37 6.23 -20.58 -9.76
CA VAL A 37 6.83 -19.56 -8.89
C VAL A 37 6.52 -18.18 -9.45
N ILE A 38 5.94 -17.31 -8.62
CA ILE A 38 5.65 -15.91 -8.97
C ILE A 38 6.65 -15.06 -8.19
N VAL A 39 7.44 -14.26 -8.90
CA VAL A 39 8.48 -13.40 -8.31
C VAL A 39 8.31 -11.96 -8.76
N PRO A 40 8.58 -10.98 -7.89
CA PRO A 40 8.62 -9.59 -8.30
C PRO A 40 9.84 -9.32 -9.20
N GLU A 41 9.79 -8.28 -10.03
CA GLU A 41 10.85 -7.91 -10.99
C GLU A 41 12.22 -7.64 -10.35
N TRP A 42 12.25 -7.27 -9.06
CA TRP A 42 13.50 -7.14 -8.28
C TRP A 42 14.00 -8.46 -7.69
N GLY A 43 13.35 -9.58 -8.01
CA GLY A 43 13.84 -10.91 -7.65
C GLY A 43 15.22 -11.17 -8.25
N LYS A 44 16.05 -11.98 -7.56
CA LYS A 44 17.40 -12.30 -8.01
C LYS A 44 17.33 -13.03 -9.35
N SER A 45 17.91 -12.47 -10.40
CA SER A 45 17.96 -13.07 -11.75
C SER A 45 18.54 -14.49 -11.72
N GLU A 46 19.66 -14.70 -11.01
CA GLU A 46 20.28 -16.02 -10.83
C GLU A 46 19.33 -17.07 -10.25
N MET A 47 18.49 -16.70 -9.29
CA MET A 47 17.48 -17.59 -8.73
C MET A 47 16.43 -17.94 -9.79
N VAL A 48 15.97 -16.97 -10.57
CA VAL A 48 14.98 -17.18 -11.64
C VAL A 48 15.52 -18.11 -12.70
N ASP A 49 16.77 -17.90 -13.13
CA ASP A 49 17.43 -18.72 -14.13
C ASP A 49 17.62 -20.15 -13.64
N SER A 50 18.09 -20.35 -12.41
CA SER A 50 18.21 -21.67 -11.80
C SER A 50 16.87 -22.43 -11.71
N LEU A 51 15.77 -21.74 -11.34
CA LEU A 51 14.44 -22.37 -11.31
C LEU A 51 13.96 -22.80 -12.70
N ARG A 52 14.23 -21.98 -13.74
CA ARG A 52 13.88 -22.29 -15.13
C ARG A 52 14.69 -23.47 -15.66
N GLU A 53 15.99 -23.53 -15.38
CA GLU A 53 16.86 -24.66 -15.76
C GLU A 53 16.39 -25.97 -15.13
N LEU A 54 15.76 -25.91 -13.96
CA LEU A 54 15.16 -27.06 -13.28
C LEU A 54 13.73 -27.37 -13.75
N GLY A 55 13.23 -26.69 -14.80
CA GLY A 55 11.94 -26.94 -15.42
C GLY A 55 10.77 -26.33 -14.70
N ILE A 56 10.97 -25.45 -13.72
CA ILE A 56 9.88 -24.78 -12.99
C ILE A 56 9.37 -23.58 -13.79
N ALA A 57 8.05 -23.47 -13.90
CA ALA A 57 7.42 -22.28 -14.47
C ALA A 57 7.64 -21.06 -13.56
N VAL A 58 8.23 -20.00 -14.10
CA VAL A 58 8.47 -18.74 -13.36
C VAL A 58 7.79 -17.57 -14.06
N VAL A 59 6.92 -16.88 -13.34
CA VAL A 59 6.27 -15.65 -13.77
C VAL A 59 6.89 -14.47 -13.00
N ILE A 60 7.45 -13.51 -13.75
CA ILE A 60 7.96 -12.27 -13.19
C ILE A 60 6.86 -11.23 -13.26
N VAL A 61 6.57 -10.60 -12.12
CA VAL A 61 5.55 -9.57 -12.00
C VAL A 61 6.16 -8.21 -11.65
N LYS A 62 5.66 -7.17 -12.29
CA LYS A 62 6.06 -5.80 -12.01
C LYS A 62 5.32 -5.26 -10.79
N ALA A 63 6.01 -4.45 -9.97
CA ALA A 63 5.35 -3.73 -8.89
C ALA A 63 4.35 -2.71 -9.47
N PRO A 64 3.09 -2.74 -9.06
CA PRO A 64 2.11 -1.79 -9.55
C PRO A 64 2.36 -0.40 -8.98
N ALA A 65 2.27 0.61 -9.85
CA ALA A 65 2.34 2.02 -9.50
C ALA A 65 0.97 2.71 -9.52
N THR A 66 -0.03 2.06 -10.14
CA THR A 66 -1.39 2.57 -10.29
C THR A 66 -2.43 1.49 -9.99
N VAL A 67 -3.67 1.89 -9.76
CA VAL A 67 -4.81 0.95 -9.62
C VAL A 67 -4.97 0.09 -10.87
N GLU A 68 -4.75 0.66 -12.06
CA GLU A 68 -4.82 -0.10 -13.31
C GLU A 68 -3.69 -1.13 -13.43
N ASP A 69 -2.48 -0.80 -12.94
CA ASP A 69 -1.39 -1.78 -12.88
C ASP A 69 -1.74 -2.95 -11.95
N VAL A 70 -2.46 -2.70 -10.84
CA VAL A 70 -2.96 -3.78 -9.96
C VAL A 70 -3.91 -4.70 -10.71
N LYS A 71 -4.83 -4.17 -11.51
CA LYS A 71 -5.74 -4.98 -12.34
C LYS A 71 -4.98 -5.81 -13.39
N LEU A 72 -3.95 -5.21 -14.02
CA LEU A 72 -3.06 -5.95 -14.94
C LEU A 72 -2.32 -7.07 -14.23
N LEU A 73 -1.81 -6.82 -13.03
CA LEU A 73 -1.14 -7.82 -12.20
C LEU A 73 -2.09 -8.98 -11.84
N ILE A 74 -3.33 -8.70 -11.46
CA ILE A 74 -4.35 -9.71 -11.18
C ILE A 74 -4.59 -10.58 -12.42
N ARG A 75 -4.75 -9.98 -13.60
CA ARG A 75 -4.92 -10.71 -14.87
C ARG A 75 -3.72 -11.61 -15.18
N GLN A 76 -2.51 -11.10 -14.98
CA GLN A 76 -1.28 -11.85 -15.21
C GLN A 76 -1.18 -13.08 -14.29
N ILE A 77 -1.43 -12.90 -12.99
CA ILE A 77 -1.39 -13.98 -11.99
C ILE A 77 -2.50 -14.99 -12.27
N ALA A 78 -3.74 -14.52 -12.50
CA ALA A 78 -4.88 -15.38 -12.78
C ALA A 78 -4.68 -16.20 -14.07
N ALA A 79 -4.08 -15.61 -15.10
CA ALA A 79 -3.73 -16.34 -16.32
C ALA A 79 -2.68 -17.42 -16.09
N ALA A 80 -1.64 -17.12 -15.30
CA ALA A 80 -0.59 -18.07 -14.96
C ALA A 80 -1.12 -19.26 -14.14
N MET A 81 -2.13 -19.02 -13.31
CA MET A 81 -2.80 -20.05 -12.49
C MET A 81 -3.94 -20.78 -13.21
N GLY A 82 -4.27 -20.42 -14.45
CA GLY A 82 -5.42 -21.00 -15.18
C GLY A 82 -6.79 -20.50 -14.70
N GLU A 83 -6.84 -19.43 -13.88
CA GLU A 83 -8.03 -18.94 -13.18
C GLU A 83 -8.52 -17.58 -13.71
N LYS A 84 -8.44 -17.38 -15.05
CA LYS A 84 -8.78 -16.09 -15.69
C LYS A 84 -10.14 -15.55 -15.27
N ALA A 85 -11.17 -16.41 -15.17
CA ALA A 85 -12.52 -16.01 -14.78
C ALA A 85 -12.56 -15.42 -13.35
N LYS A 86 -11.83 -16.01 -12.40
CA LYS A 86 -11.71 -15.49 -11.02
C LYS A 86 -10.98 -14.16 -11.00
N GLY A 87 -9.97 -13.98 -11.85
CA GLY A 87 -9.27 -12.70 -12.01
C GLY A 87 -10.22 -11.58 -12.42
N GLU A 88 -11.06 -11.78 -13.42
CA GLU A 88 -12.03 -10.79 -13.86
C GLU A 88 -13.13 -10.55 -12.82
N GLN A 89 -13.57 -11.58 -12.09
CA GLN A 89 -14.50 -11.39 -10.96
C GLN A 89 -13.91 -10.53 -9.86
N LEU A 90 -12.64 -10.76 -9.51
CA LEU A 90 -11.95 -9.94 -8.50
C LEU A 90 -11.81 -8.49 -8.93
N ILE A 91 -11.49 -8.25 -10.21
CA ILE A 91 -11.42 -6.91 -10.78
C ILE A 91 -12.80 -6.24 -10.74
N ALA A 92 -13.88 -6.96 -11.05
CA ALA A 92 -15.24 -6.41 -10.96
C ALA A 92 -15.60 -5.99 -9.52
N LEU A 93 -15.18 -6.76 -8.50
CA LEU A 93 -15.34 -6.37 -7.09
C LEU A 93 -14.53 -5.10 -6.75
N MET A 94 -13.28 -5.02 -7.24
CA MET A 94 -12.47 -3.79 -7.10
C MET A 94 -13.16 -2.58 -7.72
N ASP A 95 -13.66 -2.72 -8.95
CA ASP A 95 -14.32 -1.64 -9.69
C ASP A 95 -15.59 -1.15 -8.98
N ALA A 96 -16.39 -2.08 -8.45
CA ALA A 96 -17.59 -1.75 -7.68
C ALA A 96 -17.22 -0.95 -6.41
N LYS A 97 -16.20 -1.42 -5.66
CA LYS A 97 -15.75 -0.74 -4.44
C LYS A 97 -15.11 0.62 -4.76
N LEU A 98 -14.31 0.69 -5.81
CA LEU A 98 -13.72 1.94 -6.29
C LEU A 98 -14.79 2.95 -6.68
N GLN A 99 -15.83 2.52 -7.39
CA GLN A 99 -16.96 3.37 -7.76
C GLN A 99 -17.72 3.90 -6.53
N GLU A 100 -17.94 3.06 -5.50
CA GLU A 100 -18.54 3.49 -4.23
C GLU A 100 -17.74 4.62 -3.59
N ILE A 101 -16.41 4.45 -3.47
CA ILE A 101 -15.53 5.43 -2.84
C ILE A 101 -15.48 6.72 -3.67
N THR A 102 -15.26 6.60 -4.98
CA THR A 102 -15.12 7.76 -5.87
C THR A 102 -16.41 8.56 -6.01
N ALA A 103 -17.58 7.92 -5.94
CA ALA A 103 -18.87 8.62 -5.90
C ALA A 103 -19.03 9.52 -4.66
N LYS A 104 -18.40 9.15 -3.54
CA LYS A 104 -18.36 9.99 -2.32
C LYS A 104 -17.30 11.08 -2.45
N THR A 105 -16.06 10.74 -2.84
CA THR A 105 -14.95 11.71 -2.93
C THR A 105 -15.18 12.76 -4.03
N ALA A 106 -15.89 12.43 -5.10
CA ALA A 106 -16.25 13.39 -6.16
C ALA A 106 -17.16 14.52 -5.67
N LYS A 107 -17.87 14.34 -4.53
CA LYS A 107 -18.71 15.40 -3.93
C LYS A 107 -17.88 16.45 -3.19
N ILE A 108 -16.59 16.20 -2.96
CA ILE A 108 -15.71 17.12 -2.27
C ILE A 108 -15.27 18.21 -3.23
N PRO A 109 -15.62 19.49 -2.96
CA PRO A 109 -15.27 20.58 -3.84
C PRO A 109 -13.75 20.77 -3.94
N PRO A 110 -13.21 21.29 -5.05
CA PRO A 110 -11.77 21.49 -5.22
C PRO A 110 -11.11 22.34 -4.13
N ASP A 111 -11.80 23.34 -3.60
CA ASP A 111 -11.33 24.21 -2.51
C ASP A 111 -11.36 23.55 -1.12
N LYS A 112 -11.99 22.37 -1.00
CA LYS A 112 -12.06 21.57 0.24
C LYS A 112 -11.10 20.38 0.21
N ARG A 113 -10.41 20.16 -0.90
CA ARG A 113 -9.40 19.10 -0.99
C ARG A 113 -8.29 19.32 0.03
N LYS A 114 -7.95 18.27 0.76
CA LYS A 114 -6.90 18.29 1.78
C LYS A 114 -5.54 18.01 1.17
N ASN A 115 -4.54 18.78 1.58
CA ASN A 115 -3.13 18.48 1.33
C ASN A 115 -2.67 17.49 2.39
N VAL A 116 -2.29 16.28 1.98
CA VAL A 116 -1.94 15.15 2.83
C VAL A 116 -0.50 14.76 2.58
N VAL A 117 0.29 14.62 3.65
CA VAL A 117 1.64 14.08 3.54
C VAL A 117 1.75 12.81 4.37
N LEU A 118 2.23 11.74 3.74
CA LEU A 118 2.59 10.50 4.40
C LEU A 118 4.05 10.56 4.85
N ILE A 119 4.27 10.47 6.16
CA ILE A 119 5.59 10.22 6.73
C ILE A 119 5.78 8.70 6.78
N SER A 120 6.69 8.20 5.98
CA SER A 120 6.95 6.77 5.85
C SER A 120 8.31 6.39 6.43
N LEU A 121 8.39 5.19 7.05
CA LEU A 121 9.67 4.59 7.41
C LEU A 121 10.54 4.30 6.18
N MET A 122 9.91 4.11 5.02
CA MET A 122 10.58 4.11 3.71
C MET A 122 10.71 5.56 3.24
N THR A 123 11.78 6.24 3.61
CA THR A 123 11.96 7.71 3.48
C THR A 123 11.84 8.25 2.05
N SER A 124 11.93 7.41 1.03
CA SER A 124 11.79 7.77 -0.38
C SER A 124 10.46 7.34 -1.01
N TYR A 125 9.48 6.89 -0.20
CA TYR A 125 8.17 6.44 -0.65
C TYR A 125 7.12 7.55 -0.58
N GLY A 126 6.16 7.51 -1.50
CA GLY A 126 4.96 8.35 -1.47
C GLY A 126 4.93 9.49 -2.50
N GLY A 127 6.03 9.71 -3.24
CA GLY A 127 6.08 10.68 -4.33
C GLY A 127 5.41 10.19 -5.62
N ALA A 128 5.42 11.04 -6.66
CA ALA A 128 4.80 10.74 -7.94
C ALA A 128 5.29 9.41 -8.54
N GLY A 129 4.37 8.60 -9.04
CA GLY A 129 4.68 7.33 -9.69
C GLY A 129 4.74 6.12 -8.75
N CYS A 130 4.10 6.19 -7.58
CA CYS A 130 3.83 5.03 -6.73
C CYS A 130 2.32 4.86 -6.49
N ILE A 131 1.94 3.70 -5.98
CA ILE A 131 0.53 3.35 -5.72
C ILE A 131 -0.15 4.32 -4.75
N TYR A 132 0.57 4.84 -3.75
CA TYR A 132 0.04 5.83 -2.81
C TYR A 132 -0.34 7.13 -3.51
N ASP A 133 0.51 7.62 -4.44
CA ASP A 133 0.22 8.83 -5.22
C ASP A 133 -1.02 8.65 -6.10
N ASP A 134 -1.17 7.48 -6.71
CA ASP A 134 -2.35 7.17 -7.50
C ASP A 134 -3.61 7.05 -6.62
N ALA A 135 -3.51 6.39 -5.45
CA ALA A 135 -4.59 6.30 -4.47
C ALA A 135 -5.05 7.70 -3.97
N CYS A 136 -4.13 8.65 -3.80
CA CYS A 136 -4.47 10.04 -3.44
C CYS A 136 -5.38 10.71 -4.47
N LYS A 137 -5.22 10.42 -5.77
CA LYS A 137 -6.08 10.96 -6.83
C LYS A 137 -7.52 10.47 -6.69
N TYR A 138 -7.70 9.17 -6.47
CA TYR A 138 -9.03 8.57 -6.25
C TYR A 138 -9.66 9.02 -4.92
N ALA A 139 -8.86 9.22 -3.89
CA ALA A 139 -9.30 9.79 -2.61
C ALA A 139 -9.65 11.29 -2.69
N ASN A 140 -9.40 11.92 -3.85
CA ASN A 140 -9.59 13.35 -4.09
C ASN A 140 -8.84 14.23 -3.09
N VAL A 141 -7.62 13.82 -2.70
CA VAL A 141 -6.69 14.61 -1.89
C VAL A 141 -5.54 15.14 -2.73
N ILE A 142 -4.83 16.13 -2.22
CA ILE A 142 -3.56 16.60 -2.78
C ILE A 142 -2.46 15.79 -2.08
N ASN A 143 -1.66 15.03 -2.84
CA ASN A 143 -0.46 14.43 -2.31
C ASN A 143 0.62 15.50 -2.14
N GLY A 144 0.88 15.91 -0.90
CA GLY A 144 1.82 17.01 -0.60
C GLY A 144 3.26 16.70 -0.97
N ILE A 145 3.64 15.42 -1.07
CA ILE A 145 4.98 15.01 -1.54
C ILE A 145 5.11 15.29 -3.04
N THR A 146 4.11 14.90 -3.82
CA THR A 146 4.08 15.17 -5.26
C THR A 146 3.93 16.65 -5.56
N ALA A 147 3.16 17.39 -4.74
CA ALA A 147 2.95 18.82 -4.91
C ALA A 147 4.24 19.66 -4.75
N VAL A 148 5.22 19.17 -3.99
CA VAL A 148 6.56 19.80 -3.91
C VAL A 148 7.54 19.27 -4.98
N GLY A 149 7.06 18.48 -5.94
CA GLY A 149 7.81 18.02 -7.12
C GLY A 149 8.58 16.72 -6.92
N LEU A 150 8.35 15.98 -5.83
CA LEU A 150 9.07 14.73 -5.58
C LEU A 150 8.44 13.54 -6.30
N LYS A 151 9.29 12.70 -6.85
CA LYS A 151 8.96 11.39 -7.41
C LYS A 151 9.23 10.30 -6.38
N ASN A 152 8.60 9.14 -6.56
CA ASN A 152 8.93 7.95 -5.79
C ASN A 152 10.41 7.61 -5.96
N GLY A 153 11.09 7.23 -4.88
CA GLY A 153 12.54 7.03 -4.84
C GLY A 153 13.34 8.27 -4.41
N GLN A 154 12.69 9.43 -4.26
CA GLN A 154 13.32 10.66 -3.76
C GLN A 154 12.91 10.92 -2.31
N ALA A 155 13.89 11.24 -1.47
CA ALA A 155 13.65 11.48 -0.05
C ALA A 155 12.95 12.82 0.20
N LEU A 156 11.92 12.81 1.06
CA LEU A 156 11.26 14.00 1.57
C LEU A 156 12.13 14.64 2.64
N THR A 157 12.68 15.83 2.37
CA THR A 157 13.44 16.61 3.39
C THR A 157 12.48 17.45 4.25
N LYS A 158 12.97 17.91 5.41
CA LYS A 158 12.19 18.79 6.29
C LYS A 158 11.84 20.13 5.64
N GLU A 159 12.73 20.68 4.82
CA GLU A 159 12.46 21.91 4.06
C GLU A 159 11.33 21.70 3.03
N MET A 160 11.32 20.56 2.34
CA MET A 160 10.25 20.22 1.41
C MET A 160 8.92 19.97 2.14
N LEU A 161 8.98 19.38 3.32
CA LEU A 161 7.81 19.18 4.17
C LEU A 161 7.21 20.53 4.61
N VAL A 162 8.05 21.47 5.06
CA VAL A 162 7.63 22.87 5.37
C VAL A 162 7.05 23.55 4.14
N LYS A 163 7.69 23.40 2.98
CA LYS A 163 7.20 23.99 1.71
C LYS A 163 5.86 23.41 1.29
N SER A 164 5.61 22.13 1.58
CA SER A 164 4.31 21.48 1.30
C SER A 164 3.20 22.06 2.19
N ASP A 165 3.51 22.46 3.41
CA ASP A 165 2.58 22.95 4.44
C ASP A 165 1.25 22.15 4.49
N PRO A 166 1.29 20.85 4.79
CA PRO A 166 0.13 19.97 4.67
C PRO A 166 -0.98 20.34 5.66
N ASP A 167 -2.23 20.04 5.25
CA ASP A 167 -3.40 20.12 6.15
C ASP A 167 -3.37 19.03 7.22
N LEU A 168 -2.77 17.88 6.91
CA LEU A 168 -2.61 16.76 7.85
C LEU A 168 -1.37 15.92 7.51
N LEU A 169 -0.78 15.34 8.56
CA LEU A 169 0.29 14.35 8.46
C LEU A 169 -0.25 12.96 8.79
N LEU A 170 0.03 12.00 7.95
CA LEU A 170 -0.12 10.58 8.23
C LEU A 170 1.20 10.05 8.79
N MET A 171 1.20 9.64 10.06
CA MET A 171 2.40 9.20 10.77
C MET A 171 2.46 7.67 10.85
N PRO A 172 3.63 7.05 10.76
CA PRO A 172 3.76 5.60 10.83
C PRO A 172 3.39 5.07 12.22
N VAL A 173 2.84 3.85 12.24
CA VAL A 173 2.51 3.07 13.45
C VAL A 173 3.27 1.75 13.51
N TYR A 174 3.90 1.32 12.42
CA TYR A 174 4.65 0.07 12.35
C TYR A 174 5.86 0.09 13.27
N ASN A 175 6.00 -0.92 14.10
CA ASN A 175 7.03 -1.03 15.13
C ASN A 175 7.94 -2.27 14.95
N ASN A 176 7.88 -2.95 13.81
CA ASN A 176 8.67 -4.16 13.51
C ASN A 176 8.60 -5.20 14.66
N HIS A 177 7.38 -5.62 15.01
CA HIS A 177 7.11 -6.55 16.13
C HIS A 177 7.66 -6.06 17.50
N GLY A 178 7.62 -4.74 17.73
CA GLY A 178 8.09 -4.12 18.97
C GLY A 178 9.60 -3.88 19.04
N THR A 179 10.36 -4.12 17.97
CA THR A 179 11.80 -3.89 17.92
C THR A 179 12.20 -2.50 17.43
N PHE A 180 11.24 -1.75 16.87
CA PHE A 180 11.45 -0.38 16.38
C PHE A 180 10.64 0.62 17.19
N ASP A 181 11.30 1.66 17.71
CA ASP A 181 10.64 2.72 18.45
C ASP A 181 10.02 3.76 17.51
N THR A 182 8.78 3.47 17.10
CA THR A 182 8.00 4.36 16.23
C THR A 182 7.69 5.70 16.90
N HIS A 183 7.56 5.74 18.23
CA HIS A 183 7.34 6.99 18.96
C HIS A 183 8.56 7.90 18.86
N GLN A 184 9.75 7.37 19.07
CA GLN A 184 10.99 8.13 18.92
C GLN A 184 11.14 8.64 17.48
N PHE A 185 10.84 7.80 16.48
CA PHE A 185 10.86 8.23 15.09
C PHE A 185 9.88 9.38 14.84
N ASN A 186 8.63 9.26 15.28
CA ASN A 186 7.61 10.29 15.11
C ASN A 186 8.00 11.60 15.80
N ASP A 187 8.63 11.52 16.96
CA ASP A 187 9.12 12.69 17.71
C ASP A 187 10.16 13.48 16.91
N THR A 188 10.95 12.86 16.03
CA THR A 188 11.90 13.56 15.15
C THR A 188 11.24 14.52 14.17
N TYR A 189 9.94 14.37 13.94
CA TYR A 189 9.11 15.29 13.16
C TYR A 189 8.27 16.19 14.08
N LEU A 190 7.53 15.60 15.01
CA LEU A 190 6.52 16.31 15.80
C LEU A 190 7.11 17.29 16.80
N LYS A 191 8.34 17.05 17.28
CA LYS A 191 9.06 17.93 18.22
C LYS A 191 10.15 18.78 17.55
N ASP A 192 10.35 18.67 16.25
CA ASP A 192 11.36 19.46 15.53
C ASP A 192 10.96 20.95 15.50
N PRO A 193 11.81 21.85 16.01
CA PRO A 193 11.51 23.29 16.03
C PRO A 193 11.25 23.87 14.63
N SER A 194 11.92 23.35 13.59
CA SER A 194 11.77 23.85 12.21
C SER A 194 10.40 23.51 11.59
N LEU A 195 9.68 22.53 12.14
CA LEU A 195 8.40 22.07 11.65
C LEU A 195 7.19 22.64 12.41
N GLN A 196 7.42 23.33 13.53
CA GLN A 196 6.33 23.80 14.42
C GLN A 196 5.39 24.82 13.77
N SER A 197 5.85 25.54 12.76
CA SER A 197 5.02 26.49 12.00
C SER A 197 4.07 25.84 10.99
N MET A 198 4.31 24.56 10.65
CA MET A 198 3.46 23.85 9.69
C MET A 198 2.02 23.73 10.18
N LYS A 199 1.08 23.89 9.25
CA LYS A 199 -0.35 23.87 9.52
C LYS A 199 -0.80 22.59 10.25
N ALA A 200 -0.37 21.40 9.76
CA ALA A 200 -0.74 20.13 10.36
C ALA A 200 -0.29 20.01 11.84
N ILE A 201 0.90 20.51 12.20
CA ILE A 201 1.42 20.44 13.57
C ILE A 201 0.70 21.47 14.44
N ARG A 202 0.63 22.73 13.99
CA ARG A 202 -0.03 23.83 14.72
C ARG A 202 -1.51 23.52 15.01
N ASP A 203 -2.21 22.95 14.03
CA ASP A 203 -3.63 22.64 14.11
C ASP A 203 -3.89 21.23 14.68
N LYS A 204 -2.84 20.53 15.13
CA LYS A 204 -2.86 19.17 15.71
C LYS A 204 -3.57 18.13 14.80
N ARG A 205 -3.35 18.26 13.50
CA ARG A 205 -3.89 17.37 12.48
C ARG A 205 -2.89 16.24 12.16
N ILE A 206 -2.53 15.50 13.20
CA ILE A 206 -1.63 14.34 13.14
C ILE A 206 -2.50 13.10 13.22
N ILE A 207 -2.41 12.23 12.22
CA ILE A 207 -3.23 11.05 12.10
C ILE A 207 -2.34 9.81 12.02
N TYR A 208 -2.71 8.79 12.76
CA TYR A 208 -2.11 7.46 12.75
C TYR A 208 -3.04 6.53 11.98
N PRO A 209 -2.77 6.29 10.69
CA PRO A 209 -3.65 5.51 9.83
C PRO A 209 -3.52 4.01 10.10
N ARG A 210 -4.46 3.23 9.57
CA ARG A 210 -4.34 1.77 9.45
C ARG A 210 -3.29 1.44 8.40
N GLU A 211 -2.05 1.34 8.82
CA GLU A 211 -0.86 1.28 7.95
C GLU A 211 -0.86 0.02 7.07
N SER A 212 -1.53 -1.06 7.50
CA SER A 212 -1.74 -2.28 6.73
C SER A 212 -2.41 -2.06 5.35
N PHE A 213 -3.13 -0.95 5.19
CA PHE A 213 -3.77 -0.60 3.92
C PHE A 213 -2.94 0.37 3.07
N LEU A 214 -2.10 1.24 3.66
CA LEU A 214 -1.42 2.32 2.94
C LEU A 214 -0.35 1.88 1.93
N TYR A 215 0.20 0.68 2.11
CA TYR A 215 1.23 0.12 1.22
C TYR A 215 0.70 -1.04 0.38
N ASN A 216 -0.63 -1.16 0.27
CA ASN A 216 -1.26 -2.29 -0.37
C ASN A 216 -1.16 -2.20 -1.90
N CYS A 217 -0.49 -3.18 -2.50
CA CYS A 217 -0.31 -3.31 -3.94
C CYS A 217 -1.11 -4.48 -4.53
N SER A 218 -2.22 -4.86 -3.87
CA SER A 218 -3.13 -5.94 -4.29
C SER A 218 -4.53 -5.40 -4.60
N GLN A 219 -5.51 -6.30 -4.76
CA GLN A 219 -6.93 -5.93 -4.90
C GLN A 219 -7.43 -5.00 -3.77
N ASP A 220 -6.80 -5.07 -2.61
CA ASP A 220 -7.18 -4.26 -1.45
C ASP A 220 -6.66 -2.80 -1.52
N VAL A 221 -6.05 -2.40 -2.64
CA VAL A 221 -5.70 -0.98 -2.90
C VAL A 221 -6.92 -0.06 -2.82
N VAL A 222 -8.13 -0.57 -3.03
CA VAL A 222 -9.37 0.18 -2.84
C VAL A 222 -9.55 0.62 -1.38
N TYR A 223 -9.09 -0.17 -0.42
CA TYR A 223 -9.09 0.20 0.99
C TYR A 223 -7.94 1.17 1.36
N CYS A 224 -6.83 1.17 0.61
CA CYS A 224 -5.84 2.26 0.70
C CYS A 224 -6.49 3.61 0.35
N ILE A 225 -7.26 3.65 -0.73
CA ILE A 225 -7.99 4.85 -1.16
C ILE A 225 -8.99 5.28 -0.09
N ALA A 226 -9.79 4.32 0.44
CA ALA A 226 -10.75 4.59 1.50
C ALA A 226 -10.09 5.11 2.78
N GLU A 227 -8.93 4.54 3.18
CA GLU A 227 -8.20 4.96 4.37
C GLU A 227 -7.65 6.38 4.23
N ILE A 228 -7.09 6.73 3.06
CA ILE A 228 -6.65 8.10 2.78
C ILE A 228 -7.84 9.07 2.85
N ALA A 229 -8.97 8.71 2.24
CA ALA A 229 -10.18 9.52 2.29
C ALA A 229 -10.74 9.65 3.72
N ARG A 230 -10.73 8.57 4.51
CA ARG A 230 -11.14 8.57 5.92
C ARG A 230 -10.27 9.52 6.76
N CYS A 231 -8.95 9.44 6.58
CA CYS A 231 -8.01 10.33 7.25
C CYS A 231 -8.25 11.80 6.91
N ALA A 232 -8.58 12.08 5.65
CA ALA A 232 -8.76 13.44 5.16
C ALA A 232 -10.14 14.03 5.49
N TYR A 233 -11.21 13.23 5.40
CA TYR A 233 -12.59 13.71 5.35
C TYR A 233 -13.50 13.09 6.43
N GLY A 234 -13.11 11.98 7.05
CA GLY A 234 -13.83 11.42 8.19
C GLY A 234 -14.51 10.08 7.93
N ASN A 235 -15.34 9.67 8.90
CA ASN A 235 -15.83 8.30 9.03
C ASN A 235 -16.86 7.86 7.96
N GLU A 236 -17.30 8.71 7.07
CA GLU A 236 -18.12 8.31 5.92
C GLU A 236 -17.39 7.37 4.94
N PHE A 237 -16.05 7.28 5.06
CA PHE A 237 -15.16 6.40 4.31
C PHE A 237 -14.67 5.21 5.15
N ASP A 238 -15.20 5.02 6.35
CA ASP A 238 -14.75 3.94 7.22
C ASP A 238 -15.16 2.56 6.68
N PHE A 239 -14.39 1.54 7.07
CA PHE A 239 -14.56 0.16 6.67
C PHE A 239 -13.96 -0.76 7.75
N PRO A 240 -14.30 -2.08 7.79
CA PRO A 240 -13.75 -3.01 8.76
C PRO A 240 -12.21 -3.11 8.72
N ASP A 241 -11.59 -3.30 9.88
CA ASP A 241 -10.12 -3.40 9.99
C ASP A 241 -9.53 -4.64 9.29
N ASP A 242 -10.34 -5.66 9.06
CA ASP A 242 -10.01 -6.89 8.34
C ASP A 242 -10.57 -6.92 6.91
N ALA A 243 -10.92 -5.76 6.36
CA ALA A 243 -11.48 -5.65 5.02
C ALA A 243 -10.54 -6.25 3.97
N HIS A 244 -11.10 -7.13 3.15
CA HIS A 244 -10.38 -7.85 2.10
C HIS A 244 -11.33 -8.26 0.98
N LEU A 245 -10.96 -8.00 -0.28
CA LEU A 245 -11.73 -8.45 -1.43
C LEU A 245 -11.38 -9.89 -1.79
N SER A 246 -12.37 -10.77 -1.86
CA SER A 246 -12.20 -12.18 -2.22
C SER A 246 -13.33 -12.65 -3.13
N VAL A 247 -12.98 -13.51 -4.10
CA VAL A 247 -13.94 -14.18 -4.98
C VAL A 247 -14.42 -15.53 -4.43
N SER A 248 -13.86 -15.98 -3.30
CA SER A 248 -14.21 -17.30 -2.72
C SER A 248 -15.51 -17.28 -1.90
N GLY A 249 -16.20 -16.15 -1.78
CA GLY A 249 -17.40 -16.00 -0.95
C GLY A 249 -17.16 -16.21 0.55
N GLU A 250 -15.92 -16.39 0.97
CA GLU A 250 -15.52 -16.30 2.37
C GLU A 250 -15.37 -14.81 2.74
N GLU A 251 -16.46 -14.06 2.63
CA GLU A 251 -16.64 -12.83 3.36
C GLU A 251 -16.56 -13.19 4.83
N ASN A 252 -15.65 -12.53 5.53
CA ASN A 252 -15.36 -12.58 6.95
C ASN A 252 -16.53 -13.14 7.79
N ARG A 253 -16.41 -14.38 8.22
CA ARG A 253 -17.15 -14.95 9.34
C ARG A 253 -16.25 -15.06 10.54
#